data_bcee48c08e7bc5d498ef2f678ac533d4
#
_entry.id   bcee48c08e7bc5d498ef2f678ac533d4
#
_cell.length_a   1.000
_cell.length_b   1.000
_cell.length_c   1.000
_cell.angle_alpha   90.00
_cell.angle_beta   90.00
_cell.angle_gamma   90.00
#
_symmetry.space_group_name_H-M   'P 1'
#
loop_
_entity.id
_entity.type
_entity.pdbx_description
1 polymer ?
#
loop_
_entity_poly.entity_id
_entity_poly.type
_entity_poly.pdbx_seq_one_letter_code
_entity_poly.pdbx_strand_id
1 'polypeptide(L)'
;MCIRDSYEPFPETVTPLKTLPVPQGVESLDFDNLSSETLVLNAAVIAGVLQDFLGVDKLHATVAGRMSTGTVSMRLRGEELVVDRAQMEIDGGFEAPECLVLIECKNHISPDFNIRQLYLPFRRFSQQLGKEVVPVYLVYSNGIFHLYRYRFSDAEDFRSIQLEAAARYMLGESELNTESVKAVLRRSSPREAEIPFPQADSFARVVSLWEMLPLPKAEIPERFGFS
;
A
#
# COMPACT_ATOMS: atom_id res chain seq x y z
N MET A 1 20.83 19.19 2.80
CA MET A 1 20.09 17.98 3.24
C MET A 1 20.68 16.81 2.48
N CYS A 2 21.25 15.83 3.15
CA CYS A 2 21.76 14.64 2.47
C CYS A 2 20.55 13.79 2.01
N ILE A 3 20.49 13.44 0.74
CA ILE A 3 19.36 12.69 0.16
C ILE A 3 19.13 11.37 0.92
N ARG A 4 20.22 10.73 1.39
CA ARG A 4 20.16 9.47 2.16
C ARG A 4 19.39 9.57 3.49
N ASP A 5 19.31 10.74 4.09
CA ASP A 5 18.60 10.93 5.37
C ASP A 5 17.08 10.94 5.22
N SER A 6 16.59 10.99 4.00
CA SER A 6 15.16 11.03 3.69
C SER A 6 14.56 9.66 3.36
N TYR A 7 15.35 8.59 3.36
CA TYR A 7 14.90 7.25 2.99
C TYR A 7 14.90 6.31 4.19
N GLU A 8 13.89 5.46 4.23
CA GLU A 8 13.72 4.36 5.17
C GLU A 8 13.65 3.06 4.38
N PRO A 9 14.30 1.97 4.82
CA PRO A 9 14.17 0.66 4.19
C PRO A 9 12.71 0.22 4.13
N PHE A 10 12.35 -0.46 3.05
CA PHE A 10 11.03 -1.07 2.96
C PHE A 10 10.89 -2.14 4.06
N PRO A 11 9.76 -2.18 4.82
CA PRO A 11 9.63 -3.09 5.95
C PRO A 11 9.59 -4.55 5.49
N GLU A 12 10.51 -5.36 5.98
CA GLU A 12 10.50 -6.81 5.80
C GLU A 12 9.53 -7.45 6.80
N THR A 13 8.23 -7.24 6.64
CA THR A 13 7.22 -7.82 7.52
C THR A 13 6.50 -8.95 6.81
N VAL A 14 6.51 -10.13 7.42
CA VAL A 14 5.67 -11.26 6.98
C VAL A 14 4.40 -11.25 7.82
N THR A 15 3.33 -10.65 7.29
CA THR A 15 2.01 -10.67 7.90
C THR A 15 1.11 -11.70 7.21
N PRO A 16 0.13 -12.30 7.92
CA PRO A 16 -0.87 -13.14 7.28
C PRO A 16 -1.56 -12.40 6.14
N LEU A 17 -1.83 -13.11 5.05
CA LEU A 17 -2.58 -12.55 3.93
C LEU A 17 -4.08 -12.70 4.21
N LYS A 18 -4.79 -11.58 4.22
CA LYS A 18 -6.26 -11.54 4.33
C LYS A 18 -6.87 -11.50 2.95
N THR A 19 -7.98 -12.22 2.75
CA THR A 19 -8.74 -12.17 1.51
C THR A 19 -10.04 -11.41 1.74
N LEU A 20 -10.31 -10.40 0.92
CA LEU A 20 -11.58 -9.69 0.90
C LEU A 20 -12.30 -9.97 -0.43
N PRO A 21 -13.64 -9.98 -0.42
CA PRO A 21 -14.39 -10.24 -1.64
C PRO A 21 -14.18 -9.11 -2.66
N VAL A 22 -14.19 -9.47 -3.93
CA VAL A 22 -14.25 -8.47 -5.01
C VAL A 22 -15.59 -7.74 -4.93
N PRO A 23 -15.60 -6.40 -4.90
CA PRO A 23 -16.83 -5.61 -4.83
C PRO A 23 -17.76 -5.89 -6.01
N GLN A 24 -19.03 -6.14 -5.73
CA GLN A 24 -20.03 -6.38 -6.76
C GLN A 24 -20.62 -5.05 -7.27
N GLY A 25 -21.01 -5.01 -8.54
CA GLY A 25 -21.67 -3.84 -9.15
C GLY A 25 -20.73 -2.67 -9.49
N VAL A 26 -19.42 -2.89 -9.45
CA VAL A 26 -18.42 -1.93 -9.91
C VAL A 26 -17.88 -2.42 -11.25
N GLU A 27 -18.26 -1.73 -12.34
CA GLU A 27 -17.89 -2.13 -13.71
C GLU A 27 -16.79 -1.26 -14.30
N SER A 28 -16.60 -0.04 -13.76
CA SER A 28 -15.61 0.94 -14.26
C SER A 28 -14.20 0.72 -13.76
N LEU A 29 -14.00 -0.20 -12.83
CA LEU A 29 -12.70 -0.53 -12.24
C LEU A 29 -12.40 -2.01 -12.44
N ASP A 30 -11.34 -2.29 -13.19
CA ASP A 30 -10.83 -3.65 -13.38
C ASP A 30 -9.91 -4.01 -12.20
N PHE A 31 -10.43 -4.81 -11.26
CA PHE A 31 -9.70 -5.24 -10.06
C PHE A 31 -8.56 -6.23 -10.37
N ASP A 32 -8.56 -6.84 -11.55
CA ASP A 32 -7.49 -7.74 -11.99
C ASP A 32 -6.31 -6.95 -12.62
N ASN A 33 -6.53 -5.66 -12.99
CA ASN A 33 -5.54 -4.85 -13.68
C ASN A 33 -5.43 -3.42 -13.12
N LEU A 34 -4.92 -3.30 -11.91
CA LEU A 34 -4.69 -2.02 -11.24
C LEU A 34 -3.36 -1.41 -11.70
N SER A 35 -3.37 -0.74 -12.83
CA SER A 35 -2.16 -0.27 -13.53
C SER A 35 -1.61 1.08 -13.03
N SER A 36 -2.32 1.78 -12.15
CA SER A 36 -1.89 3.07 -11.59
C SER A 36 -2.15 3.17 -10.09
N GLU A 37 -1.40 4.04 -9.40
CA GLU A 37 -1.56 4.32 -7.97
C GLU A 37 -2.98 4.79 -7.64
N THR A 38 -3.60 5.58 -8.52
CA THR A 38 -5.00 6.03 -8.37
C THR A 38 -5.99 4.85 -8.42
N LEU A 39 -5.81 3.92 -9.35
CA LEU A 39 -6.66 2.73 -9.44
C LEU A 39 -6.48 1.81 -8.24
N VAL A 40 -5.24 1.63 -7.79
CA VAL A 40 -4.92 0.87 -6.57
C VAL A 40 -5.63 1.46 -5.36
N LEU A 41 -5.53 2.78 -5.17
CA LEU A 41 -6.15 3.46 -4.05
C LEU A 41 -7.67 3.37 -4.08
N ASN A 42 -8.28 3.58 -5.26
CA ASN A 42 -9.72 3.43 -5.43
C ASN A 42 -10.18 2.00 -5.13
N ALA A 43 -9.45 0.99 -5.63
CA ALA A 43 -9.75 -0.40 -5.35
C ALA A 43 -9.67 -0.71 -3.84
N ALA A 44 -8.63 -0.23 -3.16
CA ALA A 44 -8.45 -0.43 -1.73
C ALA A 44 -9.58 0.19 -0.89
N VAL A 45 -10.09 1.36 -1.29
CA VAL A 45 -11.23 2.01 -0.62
C VAL A 45 -12.53 1.26 -0.90
N ILE A 46 -12.82 0.98 -2.17
CA ILE A 46 -14.09 0.35 -2.60
C ILE A 46 -14.22 -1.07 -2.05
N ALA A 47 -13.11 -1.81 -2.00
CA ALA A 47 -13.07 -3.18 -1.47
C ALA A 47 -13.03 -3.24 0.08
N GLY A 48 -13.01 -2.11 0.77
CA GLY A 48 -12.97 -2.08 2.23
C GLY A 48 -11.61 -2.41 2.84
N VAL A 49 -10.55 -2.50 2.04
CA VAL A 49 -9.18 -2.81 2.51
C VAL A 49 -8.69 -1.77 3.53
N LEU A 50 -8.89 -0.49 3.24
CA LEU A 50 -8.50 0.59 4.16
C LEU A 50 -9.31 0.58 5.44
N GLN A 51 -10.62 0.33 5.34
CA GLN A 51 -11.51 0.27 6.49
C GLN A 51 -11.14 -0.88 7.43
N ASP A 52 -10.91 -2.09 6.89
CA ASP A 52 -10.47 -3.24 7.67
C ASP A 52 -9.11 -3.01 8.33
N PHE A 53 -8.15 -2.45 7.58
CA PHE A 53 -6.81 -2.17 8.09
C PHE A 53 -6.80 -1.16 9.25
N LEU A 54 -7.62 -0.13 9.13
CA LEU A 54 -7.70 0.96 10.10
C LEU A 54 -8.66 0.68 11.26
N GLY A 55 -9.51 -0.36 11.13
CA GLY A 55 -10.54 -0.68 12.11
C GLY A 55 -11.66 0.35 12.16
N VAL A 56 -12.04 0.95 11.02
CA VAL A 56 -13.08 1.97 10.92
C VAL A 56 -14.19 1.54 9.97
N ASP A 57 -15.42 1.88 10.29
CA ASP A 57 -16.57 1.49 9.45
C ASP A 57 -16.67 2.34 8.17
N LYS A 58 -16.29 3.61 8.26
CA LYS A 58 -16.48 4.56 7.16
C LYS A 58 -15.33 5.53 7.04
N LEU A 59 -14.93 5.75 5.79
CA LEU A 59 -13.95 6.74 5.39
C LEU A 59 -14.56 7.72 4.39
N HIS A 60 -14.31 9.01 4.60
CA HIS A 60 -14.70 10.07 3.67
C HIS A 60 -13.45 10.59 2.96
N ALA A 61 -13.42 10.53 1.63
CA ALA A 61 -12.37 11.16 0.85
C ALA A 61 -12.44 12.69 1.03
N THR A 62 -11.35 13.30 1.48
CA THR A 62 -11.32 14.74 1.81
C THR A 62 -10.19 15.49 1.14
N VAL A 63 -9.00 14.92 1.05
CA VAL A 63 -7.81 15.58 0.50
C VAL A 63 -7.11 14.70 -0.51
N ALA A 64 -6.70 15.27 -1.64
CA ALA A 64 -5.82 14.61 -2.60
C ALA A 64 -5.16 15.64 -3.51
N GLY A 65 -4.06 15.24 -4.16
CA GLY A 65 -3.37 16.03 -5.17
C GLY A 65 -2.31 16.97 -4.60
N ARG A 66 -1.91 17.91 -5.45
CA ARG A 66 -0.81 18.84 -5.16
C ARG A 66 -1.27 20.02 -4.33
N MET A 67 -0.49 20.32 -3.29
CA MET A 67 -0.74 21.47 -2.44
C MET A 67 0.55 22.01 -1.81
N SER A 68 0.44 23.19 -1.18
CA SER A 68 1.56 23.76 -0.43
C SER A 68 1.64 23.15 0.96
N THR A 69 2.86 22.95 1.46
CA THR A 69 3.09 22.57 2.87
C THR A 69 2.62 23.66 3.86
N GLY A 70 2.46 24.91 3.40
CA GLY A 70 2.50 26.04 4.32
C GLY A 70 3.88 26.16 4.96
N THR A 71 3.96 26.79 6.11
CA THR A 71 5.20 26.86 6.90
C THR A 71 5.24 25.70 7.88
N VAL A 72 6.22 24.82 7.72
CA VAL A 72 6.44 23.63 8.55
C VAL A 72 7.81 23.71 9.19
N SER A 73 7.86 23.71 10.52
CA SER A 73 9.10 23.58 11.29
C SER A 73 9.33 22.11 11.65
N MET A 74 10.58 21.66 11.51
CA MET A 74 10.99 20.29 11.83
C MET A 74 12.43 20.26 12.32
N ARG A 75 12.80 19.17 12.99
CA ARG A 75 14.19 18.86 13.36
C ARG A 75 14.71 17.71 12.50
N LEU A 76 15.93 17.89 12.05
CA LEU A 76 16.68 16.85 11.37
C LEU A 76 18.09 16.80 11.96
N ARG A 77 18.43 15.67 12.60
CA ARG A 77 19.74 15.48 13.30
C ARG A 77 20.02 16.56 14.36
N GLY A 78 19.00 17.02 15.04
CA GLY A 78 19.11 18.06 16.07
C GLY A 78 19.11 19.51 15.55
N GLU A 79 19.17 19.71 14.24
CA GLU A 79 19.10 21.03 13.61
C GLU A 79 17.66 21.39 13.27
N GLU A 80 17.26 22.62 13.59
CA GLU A 80 15.95 23.14 13.18
C GLU A 80 15.96 23.53 11.71
N LEU A 81 14.95 23.06 10.99
CA LEU A 81 14.69 23.38 9.60
C LEU A 81 13.30 23.93 9.45
N VAL A 82 13.16 24.96 8.63
CA VAL A 82 11.87 25.51 8.23
C VAL A 82 11.66 25.25 6.75
N VAL A 83 10.57 24.57 6.43
CA VAL A 83 10.09 24.40 5.06
C VAL A 83 8.95 25.39 4.87
N ASP A 84 9.14 26.36 3.99
CA ASP A 84 8.13 27.38 3.71
C ASP A 84 7.58 27.18 2.30
N ARG A 85 6.27 26.96 2.23
CA ARG A 85 5.48 26.84 0.99
C ARG A 85 6.07 25.91 -0.07
N ALA A 86 6.72 24.82 0.38
CA ALA A 86 7.15 23.79 -0.55
C ALA A 86 5.94 23.06 -1.14
N GLN A 87 6.10 22.54 -2.34
CA GLN A 87 5.10 21.69 -2.96
C GLN A 87 5.16 20.30 -2.35
N MET A 88 4.00 19.75 -2.02
CA MET A 88 3.80 18.34 -1.67
C MET A 88 2.64 17.76 -2.48
N GLU A 89 2.58 16.46 -2.57
CA GLU A 89 1.50 15.71 -3.20
C GLU A 89 0.96 14.68 -2.19
N ILE A 90 -0.32 14.46 -2.20
CA ILE A 90 -1.02 13.47 -1.39
C ILE A 90 -1.84 12.62 -2.34
N ASP A 91 -1.57 11.32 -2.39
CA ASP A 91 -2.29 10.40 -3.28
C ASP A 91 -3.72 10.20 -2.81
N GLY A 92 -3.94 10.17 -1.49
CA GLY A 92 -5.27 10.18 -0.90
C GLY A 92 -5.29 10.53 0.57
N GLY A 93 -6.30 11.31 0.96
CA GLY A 93 -6.60 11.64 2.34
C GLY A 93 -8.05 11.30 2.65
N PHE A 94 -8.26 10.56 3.73
CA PHE A 94 -9.57 10.06 4.13
C PHE A 94 -9.82 10.37 5.60
N GLU A 95 -11.00 10.87 5.91
CA GLU A 95 -11.40 11.14 7.29
C GLU A 95 -12.37 10.11 7.85
N ALA A 96 -12.10 9.69 9.07
CA ALA A 96 -13.02 9.11 10.03
C ALA A 96 -13.28 10.10 11.16
N PRO A 97 -14.24 9.85 12.07
CA PRO A 97 -14.53 10.75 13.18
C PRO A 97 -13.30 11.09 14.03
N GLU A 98 -12.42 10.12 14.27
CA GLU A 98 -11.28 10.24 15.19
C GLU A 98 -9.98 10.62 14.48
N CYS A 99 -9.86 10.39 13.17
CA CYS A 99 -8.59 10.57 12.48
C CYS A 99 -8.71 11.08 11.03
N LEU A 100 -7.62 11.69 10.56
CA LEU A 100 -7.33 11.89 9.13
C LEU A 100 -6.23 10.90 8.72
N VAL A 101 -6.53 10.04 7.77
CA VAL A 101 -5.58 9.09 7.19
C VAL A 101 -4.99 9.69 5.92
N LEU A 102 -3.68 9.78 5.85
CA LEU A 102 -2.95 10.29 4.69
C LEU A 102 -2.18 9.15 4.04
N ILE A 103 -2.44 8.92 2.77
CA ILE A 103 -1.91 7.77 2.05
C ILE A 103 -0.93 8.21 0.98
N GLU A 104 0.25 7.59 1.02
CA GLU A 104 1.18 7.51 -0.10
C GLU A 104 1.06 6.13 -0.72
N CYS A 105 0.77 6.08 -2.02
CA CYS A 105 0.50 4.84 -2.75
C CYS A 105 1.60 4.56 -3.77
N LYS A 106 1.98 3.29 -3.90
CA LYS A 106 2.89 2.81 -4.94
C LYS A 106 2.37 1.54 -5.58
N ASN A 107 2.57 1.39 -6.87
CA ASN A 107 2.20 0.20 -7.64
C ASN A 107 3.37 -0.76 -7.87
N HIS A 108 4.46 -0.60 -7.13
CA HIS A 108 5.62 -1.49 -7.15
C HIS A 108 6.32 -1.48 -5.80
N ILE A 109 6.99 -2.57 -5.45
CA ILE A 109 7.85 -2.64 -4.26
C ILE A 109 9.20 -2.01 -4.60
N SER A 110 9.62 -1.06 -3.77
CA SER A 110 10.95 -0.43 -3.80
C SER A 110 11.77 -0.93 -2.61
N PRO A 111 13.11 -0.98 -2.68
CA PRO A 111 13.95 -1.36 -1.53
C PRO A 111 13.86 -0.37 -0.37
N ASP A 112 13.46 0.85 -0.65
CA ASP A 112 13.28 1.93 0.33
C ASP A 112 12.15 2.88 -0.11
N PHE A 113 11.73 3.74 0.81
CA PHE A 113 10.76 4.78 0.53
C PHE A 113 11.18 6.13 1.12
N ASN A 114 10.68 7.21 0.54
CA ASN A 114 11.00 8.56 0.99
C ASN A 114 10.08 9.00 2.13
N ILE A 115 10.63 9.09 3.35
CA ILE A 115 9.91 9.53 4.56
C ILE A 115 9.21 10.87 4.34
N ARG A 116 9.79 11.77 3.53
CA ARG A 116 9.24 13.10 3.26
C ARG A 116 7.81 13.06 2.71
N GLN A 117 7.49 12.03 1.93
CA GLN A 117 6.15 11.87 1.34
C GLN A 117 5.09 11.57 2.41
N LEU A 118 5.46 10.92 3.50
CA LEU A 118 4.59 10.71 4.66
C LEU A 118 4.66 11.89 5.65
N TYR A 119 5.87 12.41 5.89
CA TYR A 119 6.10 13.39 6.94
C TYR A 119 5.49 14.77 6.65
N LEU A 120 5.70 15.33 5.45
CA LEU A 120 5.22 16.68 5.16
C LEU A 120 3.70 16.79 5.22
N PRO A 121 2.91 15.87 4.62
CA PRO A 121 1.47 15.83 4.82
C PRO A 121 1.08 15.67 6.29
N PHE A 122 1.69 14.70 6.99
CA PHE A 122 1.46 14.49 8.42
C PHE A 122 1.68 15.78 9.22
N ARG A 123 2.85 16.40 9.07
CA ARG A 123 3.22 17.60 9.86
C ARG A 123 2.29 18.78 9.57
N ARG A 124 1.95 19.00 8.30
CA ARG A 124 1.00 20.03 7.91
C ARG A 124 -0.34 19.88 8.63
N PHE A 125 -0.95 18.70 8.52
CA PHE A 125 -2.28 18.48 9.05
C PHE A 125 -2.30 18.33 10.58
N SER A 126 -1.26 17.78 11.18
CA SER A 126 -1.13 17.72 12.65
C SER A 126 -1.07 19.10 13.31
N GLN A 127 -0.61 20.13 12.60
CA GLN A 127 -0.63 21.51 13.09
C GLN A 127 -2.01 22.19 12.98
N GLN A 128 -2.90 21.64 12.13
CA GLN A 128 -4.17 22.28 11.78
C GLN A 128 -5.39 21.60 12.40
N LEU A 129 -5.28 20.30 12.65
CA LEU A 129 -6.40 19.47 13.07
C LEU A 129 -6.31 19.10 14.55
N GLY A 130 -7.47 19.03 15.20
CA GLY A 130 -7.60 18.52 16.57
C GLY A 130 -7.76 16.99 16.67
N LYS A 131 -7.64 16.26 15.54
CA LYS A 131 -7.75 14.80 15.50
C LYS A 131 -6.42 14.17 15.09
N GLU A 132 -6.30 12.87 15.32
CA GLU A 132 -5.10 12.12 14.95
C GLU A 132 -4.87 12.18 13.42
N VAL A 133 -3.62 12.34 13.02
CA VAL A 133 -3.20 12.23 11.62
C VAL A 133 -2.37 10.98 11.45
N VAL A 134 -2.87 10.06 10.63
CA VAL A 134 -2.33 8.71 10.45
C VAL A 134 -1.67 8.58 9.08
N PRO A 135 -0.34 8.55 9.00
CA PRO A 135 0.36 8.25 7.76
C PRO A 135 0.28 6.77 7.41
N VAL A 136 -0.12 6.45 6.18
CA VAL A 136 -0.17 5.09 5.65
C VAL A 136 0.60 5.02 4.34
N TYR A 137 1.47 4.03 4.23
CA TYR A 137 2.14 3.66 2.99
C TYR A 137 1.46 2.42 2.41
N LEU A 138 0.89 2.57 1.23
CA LEU A 138 0.18 1.52 0.51
C LEU A 138 1.01 1.11 -0.70
N VAL A 139 1.35 -0.17 -0.81
CA VAL A 139 2.02 -0.72 -1.98
C VAL A 139 1.17 -1.82 -2.59
N TYR A 140 0.95 -1.75 -3.88
CA TYR A 140 0.30 -2.82 -4.63
C TYR A 140 1.32 -3.53 -5.52
N SER A 141 1.44 -4.82 -5.33
CA SER A 141 2.32 -5.64 -6.17
C SER A 141 1.79 -7.06 -6.24
N ASN A 142 1.80 -7.64 -7.43
CA ASN A 142 1.39 -9.02 -7.66
C ASN A 142 -0.02 -9.38 -7.16
N GLY A 143 -0.97 -8.47 -7.28
CA GLY A 143 -2.34 -8.68 -6.81
C GLY A 143 -2.52 -8.52 -5.30
N ILE A 144 -1.49 -8.09 -4.57
CA ILE A 144 -1.50 -7.95 -3.12
C ILE A 144 -1.37 -6.48 -2.74
N PHE A 145 -2.25 -6.03 -1.88
CA PHE A 145 -2.16 -4.73 -1.20
C PHE A 145 -1.34 -4.91 0.08
N HIS A 146 -0.23 -4.22 0.18
CA HIS A 146 0.61 -4.15 1.36
C HIS A 146 0.38 -2.80 2.03
N LEU A 147 -0.09 -2.80 3.26
CA LEU A 147 -0.37 -1.58 4.01
C LEU A 147 0.54 -1.49 5.22
N TYR A 148 1.10 -0.30 5.43
CA TYR A 148 2.00 0.02 6.52
C TYR A 148 1.52 1.31 7.18
N ARG A 149 1.07 1.22 8.44
CA ARG A 149 0.72 2.37 9.26
C ARG A 149 1.97 2.83 9.98
N TYR A 150 2.29 4.09 9.82
CA TYR A 150 3.41 4.72 10.50
C TYR A 150 2.92 5.74 11.53
N ARG A 151 3.76 6.02 12.49
CA ARG A 151 3.63 7.16 13.39
C ARG A 151 4.95 7.89 13.48
N PHE A 152 4.89 9.18 13.82
CA PHE A 152 6.06 9.94 14.25
C PHE A 152 5.98 10.09 15.76
N SER A 153 6.91 9.45 16.51
CA SER A 153 6.92 9.50 17.98
C SER A 153 7.18 10.89 18.53
N ASP A 154 7.82 11.73 17.73
CA ASP A 154 7.96 13.17 17.91
C ASP A 154 7.57 13.86 16.60
N ALA A 155 6.46 14.62 16.62
CA ALA A 155 5.94 15.25 15.42
C ALA A 155 6.91 16.29 14.81
N GLU A 156 7.87 16.80 15.58
CA GLU A 156 8.87 17.75 15.10
C GLU A 156 10.14 17.06 14.59
N ASP A 157 10.38 15.81 14.95
CA ASP A 157 11.53 15.07 14.49
C ASP A 157 11.21 14.25 13.25
N PHE A 158 11.77 14.68 12.12
CA PHE A 158 11.63 14.02 10.83
C PHE A 158 12.03 12.53 10.84
N ARG A 159 13.00 12.15 11.69
CA ARG A 159 13.52 10.78 11.77
C ARG A 159 12.84 9.91 12.83
N SER A 160 11.86 10.45 13.53
CA SER A 160 11.13 9.73 14.58
C SER A 160 10.08 8.75 14.06
N ILE A 161 10.11 8.45 12.75
CA ILE A 161 9.18 7.53 12.08
C ILE A 161 9.32 6.12 12.67
N GLN A 162 8.19 5.49 12.94
CA GLN A 162 8.10 4.13 13.45
C GLN A 162 6.96 3.39 12.76
N LEU A 163 7.22 2.15 12.34
CA LEU A 163 6.17 1.26 11.87
C LEU A 163 5.30 0.82 13.05
N GLU A 164 3.99 1.05 12.95
CA GLU A 164 3.03 0.75 14.01
C GLU A 164 2.21 -0.50 13.70
N ALA A 165 1.79 -0.66 12.44
CA ALA A 165 1.05 -1.81 11.98
C ALA A 165 1.36 -2.12 10.53
N ALA A 166 1.23 -3.39 10.15
CA ALA A 166 1.31 -3.85 8.78
C ALA A 166 0.25 -4.91 8.51
N ALA A 167 -0.26 -4.94 7.29
CA ALA A 167 -1.18 -5.98 6.83
C ALA A 167 -1.06 -6.20 5.33
N ARG A 168 -1.46 -7.40 4.88
CA ARG A 168 -1.52 -7.75 3.47
C ARG A 168 -2.93 -8.21 3.11
N TYR A 169 -3.41 -7.76 1.95
CA TYR A 169 -4.73 -8.12 1.45
C TYR A 169 -4.66 -8.53 -0.01
N MET A 170 -5.53 -9.47 -0.37
CA MET A 170 -5.85 -9.75 -1.76
C MET A 170 -7.37 -9.70 -1.95
N LEU A 171 -7.80 -9.43 -3.16
CA LEU A 171 -9.21 -9.52 -3.53
C LEU A 171 -9.48 -10.86 -4.21
N GLY A 172 -10.56 -11.53 -3.82
CA GLY A 172 -10.91 -12.83 -4.36
C GLY A 172 -12.03 -13.50 -3.57
N GLU A 173 -12.22 -14.79 -3.83
CA GLU A 173 -13.11 -15.60 -3.01
C GLU A 173 -12.44 -15.90 -1.67
N SER A 174 -13.21 -15.87 -0.58
CA SER A 174 -12.70 -16.09 0.78
C SER A 174 -12.18 -17.51 1.04
N GLU A 175 -12.56 -18.47 0.18
CA GLU A 175 -12.07 -19.84 0.23
C GLU A 175 -11.20 -20.12 -1.02
N LEU A 176 -9.88 -20.18 -0.82
CA LEU A 176 -8.95 -20.67 -1.83
C LEU A 176 -9.11 -22.17 -1.98
N ASN A 177 -10.03 -22.60 -2.84
CA ASN A 177 -10.08 -23.97 -3.27
C ASN A 177 -9.14 -24.21 -4.47
N THR A 178 -8.88 -25.45 -4.82
CA THR A 178 -7.99 -25.83 -5.93
C THR A 178 -8.42 -25.20 -7.26
N GLU A 179 -9.71 -24.98 -7.49
CA GLU A 179 -10.23 -24.37 -8.72
C GLU A 179 -10.01 -22.87 -8.77
N SER A 180 -10.16 -22.17 -7.65
CA SER A 180 -9.84 -20.73 -7.54
C SER A 180 -8.34 -20.49 -7.82
N VAL A 181 -7.46 -21.32 -7.26
CA VAL A 181 -6.01 -21.24 -7.52
C VAL A 181 -5.70 -21.50 -9.00
N LYS A 182 -6.30 -22.52 -9.61
CA LYS A 182 -6.13 -22.79 -11.05
C LYS A 182 -6.65 -21.65 -11.91
N ALA A 183 -7.76 -21.00 -11.54
CA ALA A 183 -8.31 -19.87 -12.27
C ALA A 183 -7.34 -18.67 -12.23
N VAL A 184 -6.75 -18.36 -11.08
CA VAL A 184 -5.74 -17.31 -10.94
C VAL A 184 -4.50 -17.62 -11.78
N LEU A 185 -4.00 -18.85 -11.72
CA LEU A 185 -2.86 -19.28 -12.51
C LEU A 185 -3.12 -19.22 -14.02
N ARG A 186 -4.32 -19.62 -14.49
CA ARG A 186 -4.72 -19.51 -15.91
C ARG A 186 -4.79 -18.05 -16.37
N ARG A 187 -5.25 -17.13 -15.53
CA ARG A 187 -5.26 -15.68 -15.82
C ARG A 187 -3.86 -15.09 -15.86
N SER A 188 -2.94 -15.66 -15.08
CA SER A 188 -1.54 -15.23 -14.99
C SER A 188 -0.66 -15.84 -16.07
N SER A 189 -1.14 -16.85 -16.81
CA SER A 189 -0.40 -17.41 -17.93
C SER A 189 -0.32 -16.37 -19.05
N PRO A 190 0.86 -16.06 -19.57
CA PRO A 190 0.98 -15.13 -20.68
C PRO A 190 0.19 -15.70 -21.88
N ARG A 191 -0.62 -14.88 -22.52
CA ARG A 191 -1.09 -15.18 -23.87
C ARG A 191 0.16 -15.37 -24.72
N GLU A 192 0.27 -16.47 -25.43
CA GLU A 192 1.44 -16.88 -26.24
C GLU A 192 1.90 -15.90 -27.31
N ALA A 193 1.33 -14.73 -27.39
CA ALA A 193 1.68 -13.71 -28.37
C ALA A 193 2.26 -12.49 -27.65
N GLU A 194 3.55 -12.23 -27.87
CA GLU A 194 4.18 -10.90 -27.87
C GLU A 194 4.79 -10.35 -26.57
N ILE A 195 5.21 -11.15 -25.59
CA ILE A 195 6.00 -10.58 -24.50
C ILE A 195 7.42 -11.17 -24.52
N PRO A 196 8.45 -10.38 -24.82
CA PRO A 196 9.83 -10.88 -24.99
C PRO A 196 10.51 -11.29 -23.68
N PHE A 197 9.87 -11.09 -22.52
CA PHE A 197 10.41 -11.50 -21.23
C PHE A 197 9.31 -12.13 -20.37
N PRO A 198 9.57 -13.29 -19.69
CA PRO A 198 8.68 -13.79 -18.65
C PRO A 198 8.61 -12.72 -17.57
N GLN A 199 7.42 -12.16 -17.34
CA GLN A 199 7.27 -11.09 -16.36
C GLN A 199 7.54 -11.64 -14.97
N ALA A 200 8.38 -10.95 -14.22
CA ALA A 200 8.65 -11.21 -12.81
C ALA A 200 7.34 -11.35 -11.99
N ASP A 201 6.29 -10.65 -12.41
CA ASP A 201 4.95 -10.68 -11.83
C ASP A 201 4.29 -12.08 -11.85
N SER A 202 4.43 -12.84 -12.92
CA SER A 202 3.86 -14.20 -13.00
C SER A 202 4.55 -15.15 -12.02
N PHE A 203 5.87 -15.03 -11.89
CA PHE A 203 6.65 -15.82 -10.94
C PHE A 203 6.34 -15.43 -9.50
N ALA A 204 6.25 -14.15 -9.20
CA ALA A 204 5.93 -13.66 -7.86
C ALA A 204 4.50 -14.04 -7.43
N ARG A 205 3.51 -14.05 -8.35
CA ARG A 205 2.16 -14.58 -8.08
C ARG A 205 2.19 -16.08 -7.75
N VAL A 206 2.98 -16.85 -8.48
CA VAL A 206 3.17 -18.27 -8.20
C VAL A 206 3.79 -18.49 -6.82
N VAL A 207 4.83 -17.71 -6.48
CA VAL A 207 5.47 -17.79 -5.15
C VAL A 207 4.50 -17.39 -4.04
N SER A 208 3.74 -16.32 -4.23
CA SER A 208 2.73 -15.88 -3.24
C SER A 208 1.64 -16.93 -3.04
N LEU A 209 1.15 -17.55 -4.11
CA LEU A 209 0.19 -18.65 -4.03
C LEU A 209 0.80 -19.90 -3.36
N TRP A 210 2.07 -20.16 -3.62
CA TRP A 210 2.82 -21.25 -3.01
C TRP A 210 2.90 -21.12 -1.48
N GLU A 211 3.14 -19.90 -0.98
CA GLU A 211 3.17 -19.63 0.46
C GLU A 211 1.79 -19.79 1.13
N MET A 212 0.71 -19.60 0.36
CA MET A 212 -0.66 -19.66 0.85
C MET A 212 -1.28 -21.04 0.89
N LEU A 213 -0.77 -21.99 0.09
CA LEU A 213 -1.33 -23.33 -0.01
C LEU A 213 -0.83 -24.21 1.14
N PRO A 214 -1.73 -24.93 1.85
CA PRO A 214 -1.35 -25.91 2.87
C PRO A 214 -0.86 -27.22 2.23
N LEU A 215 -0.12 -27.12 1.14
CA LEU A 215 0.43 -28.27 0.39
C LEU A 215 1.95 -28.34 0.58
N PRO A 216 2.53 -29.56 0.63
CA PRO A 216 3.97 -29.70 0.56
C PRO A 216 4.52 -29.02 -0.70
N LYS A 217 5.53 -28.20 -0.53
CA LYS A 217 6.12 -27.39 -1.63
C LYS A 217 6.53 -28.23 -2.86
N ALA A 218 6.92 -29.46 -2.65
CA ALA A 218 7.32 -30.39 -3.72
C ALA A 218 6.16 -30.86 -4.62
N GLU A 219 4.92 -30.81 -4.14
CA GLU A 219 3.75 -31.29 -4.90
C GLU A 219 3.12 -30.22 -5.81
N ILE A 220 3.47 -28.96 -5.61
CA ILE A 220 2.84 -27.85 -6.35
C ILE A 220 3.19 -27.89 -7.85
N PRO A 221 4.47 -28.09 -8.27
CA PRO A 221 4.80 -28.16 -9.69
C PRO A 221 4.02 -29.26 -10.43
N GLU A 222 3.98 -30.47 -9.87
CA GLU A 222 3.28 -31.61 -10.50
C GLU A 222 1.76 -31.39 -10.56
N ARG A 223 1.18 -30.83 -9.50
CA ARG A 223 -0.28 -30.67 -9.38
C ARG A 223 -0.84 -29.54 -10.26
N PHE A 224 -0.02 -28.57 -10.59
CA PHE A 224 -0.40 -27.40 -11.40
C PHE A 224 0.27 -27.35 -12.76
N GLY A 225 1.04 -28.39 -13.15
CA GLY A 225 1.62 -28.54 -14.49
C GLY A 225 2.80 -27.62 -14.77
N PHE A 226 3.53 -27.23 -13.74
CA PHE A 226 4.81 -26.56 -13.90
C PHE A 226 5.91 -27.61 -14.07
N SER A 227 6.51 -27.65 -15.24
CA SER A 227 7.70 -28.50 -15.56
C SER A 227 8.97 -27.68 -15.38
#